data_ee5bcec91e274b8cad22fb62a88eda03
#
_entry.id   ee5bcec91e274b8cad22fb62a88eda03
#
_cell.length_a   1.000
_cell.length_b   1.000
_cell.length_c   1.000
_cell.angle_alpha   90.00
_cell.angle_beta   90.00
_cell.angle_gamma   90.00
#
_symmetry.space_group_name_H-M   'P 1'
#
loop_
_entity.id
_entity.type
_entity.pdbx_description
1 polymer ?
#
loop_
_entity_poly.entity_id
_entity_poly.type
_entity_poly.pdbx_seq_one_letter_code
_entity_poly.pdbx_strand_id
1 'polypeptide(L)'
;MEGSRGLGDVYKRQVDMLEYHYEHGNKIQEKHLDVDASEDAWHNRGMTAQHYQDTYFNIVTETWPADPSFFVTEKIFKPIVNLQPFIVCGLPGNIRYLKQKGYETFDEWFVPDYDNVLDQSKRMYYLTREITRVANMSHDELHKKYQLTWEKCLHNRKKFFATNHAEGFIDLVEAIGEIK
;
A
#
# COMPACT_ATOMS: atom_id res chain seq x y z
N MET A 1 31.98 -7.46 16.15
CA MET A 1 30.69 -8.18 16.20
C MET A 1 29.61 -7.18 16.54
N GLU A 2 28.93 -6.64 15.55
CA GLU A 2 27.71 -5.87 15.82
C GLU A 2 26.59 -6.85 16.11
N GLY A 3 26.11 -6.79 17.35
CA GLY A 3 25.12 -7.71 17.88
C GLY A 3 23.80 -7.66 17.12
N SER A 4 23.26 -8.82 16.85
CA SER A 4 21.88 -9.02 16.41
C SER A 4 20.95 -8.25 17.35
N ARG A 5 20.27 -7.22 16.86
CA ARG A 5 19.20 -6.56 17.59
C ARG A 5 18.11 -7.59 17.85
N GLY A 6 17.91 -7.94 19.11
CA GLY A 6 16.98 -8.99 19.51
C GLY A 6 15.51 -8.62 19.24
N LEU A 7 14.65 -9.63 19.15
CA LEU A 7 13.19 -9.46 19.02
C LEU A 7 12.64 -8.44 20.04
N GLY A 8 13.23 -8.36 21.24
CA GLY A 8 12.87 -7.41 22.28
C GLY A 8 12.98 -5.93 21.86
N ASP A 9 13.98 -5.58 21.04
CA ASP A 9 14.16 -4.19 20.57
C ASP A 9 13.11 -3.80 19.53
N VAL A 10 12.61 -4.76 18.75
CA VAL A 10 11.54 -4.54 17.78
C VAL A 10 10.22 -4.30 18.49
N TYR A 11 9.89 -5.13 19.49
CA TYR A 11 8.70 -4.96 20.32
C TYR A 11 8.72 -3.65 21.11
N LYS A 12 9.86 -3.29 21.69
CA LYS A 12 10.00 -2.03 22.42
C LYS A 12 9.72 -0.82 21.54
N ARG A 13 10.27 -0.80 20.30
CA ARG A 13 10.01 0.27 19.34
C ARG A 13 8.56 0.34 18.89
N GLN A 14 7.86 -0.79 18.78
CA GLN A 14 6.43 -0.82 18.48
C GLN A 14 5.61 -0.25 19.63
N VAL A 15 5.97 -0.57 20.88
CA VAL A 15 5.32 -0.03 22.07
C VAL A 15 5.57 1.48 22.17
N ASP A 16 6.84 1.92 22.03
CA ASP A 16 7.20 3.35 22.06
C ASP A 16 6.46 4.15 20.97
N MET A 17 6.24 3.54 19.79
CA MET A 17 5.50 4.15 18.69
C MET A 17 4.00 4.22 18.97
N LEU A 18 3.42 3.19 19.58
CA LEU A 18 2.03 3.17 20.00
C LEU A 18 1.79 4.17 21.15
N GLU A 19 2.70 4.27 22.10
CA GLU A 19 2.66 5.25 23.19
C GLU A 19 2.78 6.68 22.63
N TYR A 20 3.70 6.94 21.71
CA TYR A 20 3.81 8.23 21.02
C TYR A 20 2.51 8.62 20.32
N HIS A 21 1.89 7.70 19.59
CA HIS A 21 0.61 7.94 18.93
C HIS A 21 -0.54 8.09 19.93
N TYR A 22 -0.49 7.39 21.04
CA TYR A 22 -1.49 7.51 22.10
C TYR A 22 -1.40 8.85 22.84
N GLU A 23 -0.20 9.35 23.06
CA GLU A 23 0.03 10.63 23.75
C GLU A 23 -0.17 11.85 22.84
N HIS A 24 0.17 11.73 21.53
CA HIS A 24 0.21 12.85 20.60
C HIS A 24 -0.83 12.74 19.47
N GLY A 25 -1.45 11.58 19.30
CA GLY A 25 -2.52 11.36 18.33
C GLY A 25 -3.86 11.82 18.84
N ASN A 26 -4.70 12.36 17.96
CA ASN A 26 -6.12 12.45 18.24
C ASN A 26 -6.62 11.08 18.67
N LYS A 27 -7.42 11.01 19.74
CA LYS A 27 -8.02 9.75 20.23
C LYS A 27 -8.51 8.96 19.03
N ILE A 28 -7.93 7.78 18.81
CA ILE A 28 -8.39 6.86 17.78
C ILE A 28 -9.85 6.56 18.15
N GLN A 29 -10.77 7.15 17.41
CA GLN A 29 -12.17 6.78 17.51
C GLN A 29 -12.32 5.45 16.82
N GLU A 30 -12.94 4.50 17.50
CA GLU A 30 -13.36 3.26 16.89
C GLU A 30 -14.26 3.60 15.69
N LYS A 31 -13.77 3.29 14.49
CA LYS A 31 -14.55 3.45 13.28
C LYS A 31 -15.00 2.06 12.84
N HIS A 32 -16.29 1.87 12.77
CA HIS A 32 -16.82 0.71 12.08
C HIS A 32 -16.44 0.80 10.61
N LEU A 33 -15.98 -0.31 10.04
CA LEU A 33 -15.77 -0.43 8.61
C LEU A 33 -17.14 -0.46 7.93
N ASP A 34 -17.26 0.19 6.78
CA ASP A 34 -18.48 0.15 5.95
C ASP A 34 -18.78 -1.29 5.48
N VAL A 35 -17.76 -2.12 5.47
CA VAL A 35 -17.83 -3.55 5.14
C VAL A 35 -17.09 -4.35 6.21
N ASP A 36 -17.81 -5.18 6.94
CA ASP A 36 -17.20 -6.19 7.80
C ASP A 36 -16.55 -7.27 6.94
N ALA A 37 -15.26 -7.50 7.17
CA ALA A 37 -14.61 -8.67 6.61
C ALA A 37 -15.25 -9.91 7.24
N SER A 38 -15.95 -10.72 6.46
CA SER A 38 -16.43 -12.02 6.91
C SER A 38 -15.24 -12.89 7.37
N GLU A 39 -15.48 -13.85 8.27
CA GLU A 39 -14.42 -14.77 8.73
C GLU A 39 -13.71 -15.46 7.54
N ASP A 40 -14.40 -15.68 6.44
CA ASP A 40 -13.85 -16.18 5.18
C ASP A 40 -12.84 -15.21 4.53
N ALA A 41 -12.91 -13.93 4.80
CA ALA A 41 -11.97 -12.95 4.25
C ALA A 41 -10.54 -13.13 4.80
N TRP A 42 -10.37 -13.69 5.98
CA TRP A 42 -9.05 -14.02 6.55
C TRP A 42 -8.36 -15.15 5.80
N HIS A 43 -9.10 -16.08 5.26
CA HIS A 43 -8.61 -17.22 4.50
C HIS A 43 -8.65 -16.94 2.99
N ASN A 44 -9.40 -15.93 2.59
CA ASN A 44 -9.61 -15.62 1.18
C ASN A 44 -8.47 -14.72 0.70
N ARG A 45 -7.49 -15.29 0.03
CA ARG A 45 -6.50 -14.55 -0.78
C ARG A 45 -7.16 -13.77 -1.92
N GLY A 46 -8.47 -13.84 -1.98
CA GLY A 46 -9.33 -13.23 -2.96
C GLY A 46 -9.30 -11.70 -2.95
N MET A 47 -9.85 -11.15 -3.98
CA MET A 47 -9.96 -9.72 -4.23
C MET A 47 -11.41 -9.41 -4.57
N THR A 48 -12.02 -8.49 -3.83
CA THR A 48 -13.35 -7.98 -4.18
C THR A 48 -13.19 -6.76 -5.06
N ALA A 49 -13.40 -6.94 -6.37
CA ALA A 49 -13.21 -5.88 -7.37
C ALA A 49 -14.03 -4.62 -7.07
N GLN A 50 -15.23 -4.78 -6.48
CA GLN A 50 -16.12 -3.66 -6.14
C GLN A 50 -15.41 -2.64 -5.24
N HIS A 51 -14.62 -3.06 -4.24
CA HIS A 51 -13.91 -2.15 -3.34
C HIS A 51 -12.92 -1.24 -4.08
N TYR A 52 -12.33 -1.75 -5.18
CA TYR A 52 -11.43 -0.97 -6.02
C TYR A 52 -12.17 -0.05 -6.98
N GLN A 53 -13.39 -0.41 -7.40
CA GLN A 53 -14.21 0.42 -8.27
C GLN A 53 -14.83 1.61 -7.53
N ASP A 54 -15.09 1.45 -6.23
CA ASP A 54 -15.74 2.46 -5.38
C ASP A 54 -14.73 3.46 -4.78
N THR A 55 -13.42 3.28 -5.03
CA THR A 55 -12.37 4.11 -4.45
C THR A 55 -11.41 4.64 -5.51
N TYR A 56 -10.82 5.83 -5.26
CA TYR A 56 -9.87 6.45 -6.20
C TYR A 56 -8.44 6.00 -6.04
N PHE A 57 -8.04 5.54 -4.86
CA PHE A 57 -6.68 5.09 -4.59
C PHE A 57 -6.65 4.03 -3.49
N ASN A 58 -5.53 3.34 -3.40
CA ASN A 58 -5.33 2.28 -2.42
C ASN A 58 -4.14 2.58 -1.49
N ILE A 59 -4.27 2.21 -0.23
CA ILE A 59 -3.19 2.22 0.75
C ILE A 59 -2.70 0.79 0.90
N VAL A 60 -1.59 0.46 0.27
CA VAL A 60 -0.99 -0.87 0.34
C VAL A 60 -0.16 -0.98 1.60
N THR A 61 -0.57 -1.84 2.51
CA THR A 61 0.19 -2.14 3.72
C THR A 61 0.97 -3.43 3.52
N GLU A 62 2.28 -3.30 3.26
CA GLU A 62 3.15 -4.45 3.14
C GLU A 62 3.50 -5.04 4.50
N THR A 63 3.68 -6.35 4.53
CA THR A 63 4.14 -7.04 5.74
C THR A 63 5.51 -6.51 6.13
N TRP A 64 5.67 -6.18 7.41
CA TRP A 64 6.93 -5.74 7.96
C TRP A 64 7.75 -6.96 8.38
N PRO A 65 8.74 -7.40 7.59
CA PRO A 65 9.58 -8.52 8.00
C PRO A 65 10.48 -8.09 9.16
N ALA A 66 10.69 -8.98 10.12
CA ALA A 66 11.69 -8.80 11.17
C ALA A 66 13.12 -8.76 10.61
N ASP A 67 13.31 -9.33 9.41
CA ASP A 67 14.53 -9.26 8.62
C ASP A 67 14.46 -8.02 7.69
N PRO A 68 15.53 -7.21 7.57
CA PRO A 68 15.61 -6.08 6.66
C PRO A 68 15.62 -6.47 5.18
N SER A 69 15.40 -7.74 4.83
CA SER A 69 15.25 -8.15 3.44
C SER A 69 14.07 -7.44 2.80
N PHE A 70 14.36 -6.82 1.66
CA PHE A 70 13.35 -6.10 0.88
C PHE A 70 12.29 -7.08 0.37
N PHE A 71 11.02 -6.81 0.67
CA PHE A 71 9.93 -7.70 0.34
C PHE A 71 8.77 -6.92 -0.30
N VAL A 72 8.29 -7.42 -1.43
CA VAL A 72 7.10 -6.94 -2.13
C VAL A 72 6.16 -8.12 -2.27
N THR A 73 4.93 -7.97 -1.79
CA THR A 73 3.93 -9.03 -1.79
C THR A 73 2.86 -8.82 -2.87
N GLU A 74 1.94 -9.78 -2.95
CA GLU A 74 0.75 -9.70 -3.80
C GLU A 74 -0.10 -8.45 -3.53
N LYS A 75 0.01 -7.84 -2.35
CA LYS A 75 -0.78 -6.66 -1.96
C LYS A 75 -0.57 -5.47 -2.88
N ILE A 76 0.68 -5.28 -3.36
CA ILE A 76 1.00 -4.20 -4.29
C ILE A 76 0.41 -4.44 -5.68
N PHE A 77 0.25 -5.70 -6.08
CA PHE A 77 -0.30 -6.04 -7.38
C PHE A 77 -1.83 -5.93 -7.45
N LYS A 78 -2.51 -6.03 -6.32
CA LYS A 78 -3.98 -5.86 -6.27
C LYS A 78 -4.46 -4.52 -6.84
N PRO A 79 -3.97 -3.35 -6.40
CA PRO A 79 -4.34 -2.08 -7.03
C PRO A 79 -3.84 -1.96 -8.48
N ILE A 80 -2.69 -2.54 -8.82
CA ILE A 80 -2.17 -2.52 -10.20
C ILE A 80 -3.15 -3.18 -11.17
N VAL A 81 -3.64 -4.38 -10.85
CA VAL A 81 -4.58 -5.10 -11.72
C VAL A 81 -5.95 -4.46 -11.76
N ASN A 82 -6.32 -3.71 -10.73
CA ASN A 82 -7.57 -2.96 -10.65
C ASN A 82 -7.47 -1.52 -11.17
N LEU A 83 -6.37 -1.17 -11.82
CA LEU A 83 -6.16 0.16 -12.43
C LEU A 83 -6.23 1.30 -11.41
N GLN A 84 -5.73 1.08 -10.21
CA GLN A 84 -5.79 2.05 -9.12
C GLN A 84 -4.43 2.67 -8.79
N PRO A 85 -4.35 4.00 -8.59
CA PRO A 85 -3.22 4.62 -7.93
C PRO A 85 -3.06 4.09 -6.49
N PHE A 86 -1.83 4.04 -6.00
CA PHE A 86 -1.57 3.54 -4.66
C PHE A 86 -0.40 4.23 -3.98
N ILE A 87 -0.41 4.21 -2.65
CA ILE A 87 0.72 4.53 -1.77
C ILE A 87 1.13 3.29 -0.99
N VAL A 88 2.42 3.11 -0.73
CA VAL A 88 2.95 1.91 -0.07
C VAL A 88 3.40 2.22 1.35
N CYS A 89 2.72 1.62 2.33
CA CYS A 89 3.14 1.55 3.72
C CYS A 89 3.99 0.29 3.92
N GLY A 90 5.29 0.40 3.71
CA GLY A 90 6.23 -0.72 3.77
C GLY A 90 7.63 -0.28 4.15
N LEU A 91 8.61 -1.10 3.83
CA LEU A 91 10.03 -0.76 4.00
C LEU A 91 10.46 0.40 3.09
N PRO A 92 11.51 1.16 3.47
CA PRO A 92 12.08 2.17 2.58
C PRO A 92 12.56 1.52 1.28
N GLY A 93 12.36 2.21 0.15
CA GLY A 93 12.80 1.77 -1.16
C GLY A 93 11.77 1.01 -1.99
N ASN A 94 10.54 0.83 -1.50
CA ASN A 94 9.47 0.18 -2.27
C ASN A 94 9.13 0.91 -3.57
N ILE A 95 9.02 2.24 -3.52
CA ILE A 95 8.74 3.06 -4.70
C ILE A 95 9.92 3.02 -5.68
N ARG A 96 11.14 3.14 -5.17
CA ARG A 96 12.36 3.01 -5.98
C ARG A 96 12.44 1.63 -6.64
N TYR A 97 12.13 0.56 -5.92
CA TYR A 97 12.12 -0.80 -6.47
C TYR A 97 11.10 -0.95 -7.61
N LEU A 98 9.88 -0.45 -7.43
CA LEU A 98 8.86 -0.48 -8.48
C LEU A 98 9.33 0.25 -9.74
N LYS A 99 9.92 1.44 -9.60
CA LYS A 99 10.52 2.19 -10.71
C LYS A 99 11.62 1.38 -11.41
N GLN A 100 12.52 0.75 -10.67
CA GLN A 100 13.57 -0.11 -11.23
C GLN A 100 13.01 -1.34 -11.98
N LYS A 101 11.87 -1.86 -11.53
CA LYS A 101 11.16 -2.93 -12.24
C LYS A 101 10.34 -2.41 -13.41
N GLY A 102 10.33 -1.10 -13.67
CA GLY A 102 9.66 -0.46 -14.80
C GLY A 102 8.15 -0.26 -14.58
N TYR A 103 7.70 -0.26 -13.33
CA TYR A 103 6.36 0.20 -12.99
C TYR A 103 6.34 1.72 -12.85
N GLU A 104 5.27 2.33 -13.31
CA GLU A 104 4.98 3.74 -13.06
C GLU A 104 4.50 3.94 -11.63
N THR A 105 4.94 5.02 -11.01
CA THR A 105 4.53 5.41 -9.66
C THR A 105 3.69 6.69 -9.69
N PHE A 106 2.99 6.94 -8.61
CA PHE A 106 1.95 7.96 -8.54
C PHE A 106 2.42 9.18 -7.77
N ASP A 107 3.56 9.75 -8.18
CA ASP A 107 4.20 10.91 -7.54
C ASP A 107 3.28 12.16 -7.57
N GLU A 108 2.37 12.23 -8.53
CA GLU A 108 1.34 13.26 -8.63
C GLU A 108 0.27 13.15 -7.52
N TRP A 109 0.08 11.94 -7.01
CA TRP A 109 -0.83 11.68 -5.90
C TRP A 109 -0.12 11.83 -4.57
N PHE A 110 1.04 11.22 -4.44
CA PHE A 110 1.78 11.08 -3.19
C PHE A 110 3.24 11.45 -3.42
N VAL A 111 3.70 12.49 -2.73
CA VAL A 111 5.12 12.85 -2.79
C VAL A 111 5.95 11.73 -2.17
N PRO A 112 6.89 11.13 -2.92
CA PRO A 112 7.56 9.88 -2.51
C PRO A 112 8.70 10.07 -1.50
N ASP A 113 8.80 11.23 -0.85
CA ASP A 113 9.88 11.55 0.08
C ASP A 113 10.01 10.53 1.22
N TYR A 114 8.89 9.92 1.62
CA TYR A 114 8.83 8.88 2.64
C TYR A 114 9.63 7.63 2.26
N ASP A 115 9.80 7.34 0.97
CA ASP A 115 10.47 6.11 0.49
C ASP A 115 11.97 6.07 0.83
N ASN A 116 12.58 7.22 1.07
CA ASN A 116 14.00 7.34 1.43
C ASN A 116 14.24 7.48 2.94
N VAL A 117 13.17 7.55 3.75
CA VAL A 117 13.29 7.75 5.20
C VAL A 117 13.49 6.42 5.91
N LEU A 118 14.69 6.21 6.47
CA LEU A 118 15.04 4.98 7.19
C LEU A 118 14.39 4.90 8.57
N ASP A 119 14.24 6.03 9.25
CA ASP A 119 13.55 6.10 10.54
C ASP A 119 12.06 5.82 10.34
N GLN A 120 11.57 4.79 11.03
CA GLN A 120 10.22 4.29 10.87
C GLN A 120 9.17 5.31 11.30
N SER A 121 9.36 5.93 12.46
CA SER A 121 8.38 6.89 13.01
C SER A 121 8.28 8.12 12.10
N LYS A 122 9.42 8.62 11.65
CA LYS A 122 9.49 9.74 10.72
C LYS A 122 8.86 9.39 9.36
N ARG A 123 9.10 8.17 8.85
CA ARG A 123 8.47 7.71 7.61
C ARG A 123 6.95 7.61 7.75
N MET A 124 6.45 7.04 8.85
CA MET A 124 5.01 6.99 9.12
C MET A 124 4.38 8.38 9.21
N TYR A 125 5.10 9.34 9.79
CA TYR A 125 4.64 10.74 9.79
C TYR A 125 4.47 11.29 8.36
N TYR A 126 5.46 11.08 7.46
CA TYR A 126 5.34 11.52 6.08
C TYR A 126 4.22 10.80 5.32
N LEU A 127 4.09 9.49 5.50
CA LEU A 127 3.01 8.69 4.91
C LEU A 127 1.64 9.20 5.35
N THR A 128 1.43 9.38 6.64
CA THR A 128 0.16 9.88 7.20
C THR A 128 -0.15 11.26 6.67
N ARG A 129 0.83 12.14 6.58
CA ARG A 129 0.67 13.49 6.01
C ARG A 129 0.18 13.44 4.56
N GLU A 130 0.79 12.60 3.73
CA GLU A 130 0.42 12.46 2.31
C GLU A 130 -0.98 11.83 2.16
N ILE A 131 -1.27 10.79 2.91
CA ILE A 131 -2.60 10.16 2.91
C ILE A 131 -3.67 11.17 3.33
N THR A 132 -3.44 11.91 4.42
CA THR A 132 -4.38 12.92 4.91
C THR A 132 -4.59 14.04 3.89
N ARG A 133 -3.51 14.49 3.23
CA ARG A 133 -3.60 15.52 2.18
C ARG A 133 -4.49 15.08 1.04
N VAL A 134 -4.33 13.85 0.56
CA VAL A 134 -5.12 13.32 -0.55
C VAL A 134 -6.56 13.03 -0.11
N ALA A 135 -6.76 12.48 1.09
CA ALA A 135 -8.09 12.18 1.62
C ALA A 135 -8.96 13.43 1.86
N ASN A 136 -8.33 14.61 2.00
CA ASN A 136 -9.05 15.88 2.14
C ASN A 136 -9.33 16.59 0.79
N MET A 137 -8.97 15.99 -0.34
CA MET A 137 -9.33 16.51 -1.66
C MET A 137 -10.82 16.31 -1.92
N SER A 138 -11.41 17.25 -2.68
CA SER A 138 -12.76 17.08 -3.18
C SER A 138 -12.87 15.91 -4.16
N HIS A 139 -14.09 15.39 -4.33
CA HIS A 139 -14.36 14.33 -5.30
C HIS A 139 -13.90 14.72 -6.72
N ASP A 140 -14.14 15.96 -7.14
CA ASP A 140 -13.75 16.45 -8.47
C ASP A 140 -12.22 16.48 -8.64
N GLU A 141 -11.47 16.88 -7.59
CA GLU A 141 -10.01 16.85 -7.62
C GLU A 141 -9.48 15.43 -7.70
N LEU A 142 -10.03 14.50 -6.94
CA LEU A 142 -9.68 13.08 -6.99
C LEU A 142 -9.97 12.49 -8.37
N HIS A 143 -11.14 12.78 -8.94
CA HIS A 143 -11.52 12.31 -10.26
C HIS A 143 -10.60 12.84 -11.35
N LYS A 144 -10.28 14.12 -11.32
CA LYS A 144 -9.34 14.73 -12.25
C LYS A 144 -7.95 14.13 -12.16
N LYS A 145 -7.45 13.89 -10.93
CA LYS A 145 -6.16 13.20 -10.72
C LYS A 145 -6.18 11.79 -11.28
N TYR A 146 -7.27 11.05 -11.05
CA TYR A 146 -7.42 9.70 -11.58
C TYR A 146 -7.35 9.67 -13.11
N GLN A 147 -8.07 10.59 -13.77
CA GLN A 147 -8.02 10.72 -15.22
C GLN A 147 -6.59 11.00 -15.74
N LEU A 148 -5.84 11.87 -15.07
CA LEU A 148 -4.46 12.21 -15.44
C LEU A 148 -3.48 11.04 -15.27
N THR A 149 -3.76 10.10 -14.40
CA THR A 149 -2.90 8.93 -14.12
C THR A 149 -3.37 7.65 -14.80
N TRP A 150 -4.44 7.70 -15.58
CA TRP A 150 -5.04 6.53 -16.23
C TRP A 150 -4.05 5.74 -17.09
N GLU A 151 -3.25 6.41 -17.91
CA GLU A 151 -2.25 5.76 -18.74
C GLU A 151 -1.17 5.01 -17.93
N LYS A 152 -0.79 5.55 -16.76
CA LYS A 152 0.12 4.88 -15.83
C LYS A 152 -0.51 3.59 -15.28
N CYS A 153 -1.79 3.65 -14.92
CA CYS A 153 -2.52 2.47 -14.45
C CYS A 153 -2.58 1.39 -15.54
N LEU A 154 -2.90 1.77 -16.77
CA LEU A 154 -2.91 0.84 -17.93
C LEU A 154 -1.52 0.26 -18.19
N HIS A 155 -0.47 1.08 -18.16
CA HIS A 155 0.91 0.62 -18.31
C HIS A 155 1.26 -0.44 -17.26
N ASN A 156 0.98 -0.15 -16.00
CA ASN A 156 1.28 -1.05 -14.89
C ASN A 156 0.54 -2.38 -15.01
N ARG A 157 -0.75 -2.35 -15.33
CA ARG A 157 -1.57 -3.55 -15.55
C ARG A 157 -1.02 -4.38 -16.72
N LYS A 158 -0.75 -3.75 -17.85
CA LYS A 158 -0.16 -4.42 -19.02
C LYS A 158 1.17 -5.07 -18.68
N LYS A 159 2.02 -4.35 -17.96
CA LYS A 159 3.32 -4.85 -17.51
C LYS A 159 3.19 -6.04 -16.57
N PHE A 160 2.27 -6.00 -15.61
CA PHE A 160 2.01 -7.10 -14.69
C PHE A 160 1.70 -8.39 -15.44
N PHE A 161 0.77 -8.35 -16.40
CA PHE A 161 0.40 -9.52 -17.19
C PHE A 161 1.47 -9.97 -18.20
N ALA A 162 2.34 -9.07 -18.65
CA ALA A 162 3.47 -9.41 -19.53
C ALA A 162 4.65 -10.03 -18.78
N THR A 163 4.71 -9.89 -17.46
CA THR A 163 5.76 -10.44 -16.62
C THR A 163 5.21 -11.73 -15.99
N ASN A 164 6.00 -12.83 -15.93
CA ASN A 164 5.57 -14.13 -15.37
C ASN A 164 5.21 -14.09 -13.87
N HIS A 165 4.89 -12.90 -13.33
CA HIS A 165 4.32 -12.78 -11.99
C HIS A 165 2.96 -13.50 -11.90
N ALA A 166 2.26 -13.68 -13.02
CA ALA A 166 0.98 -14.37 -13.07
C ALA A 166 1.06 -15.83 -12.57
N GLU A 167 2.18 -16.53 -12.80
CA GLU A 167 2.32 -17.91 -12.33
C GLU A 167 2.32 -18.06 -10.80
N GLY A 168 2.76 -17.01 -10.08
CA GLY A 168 2.74 -16.99 -8.60
C GLY A 168 1.42 -16.48 -7.99
N PHE A 169 0.49 -15.99 -8.83
CA PHE A 169 -0.75 -15.33 -8.40
C PHE A 169 -1.96 -15.82 -9.18
N ILE A 170 -2.03 -17.13 -9.43
CA ILE A 170 -3.13 -17.77 -10.20
C ILE A 170 -4.48 -17.36 -9.64
N ASP A 171 -4.67 -17.40 -8.32
CA ASP A 171 -5.94 -17.01 -7.66
C ASP A 171 -6.33 -15.55 -7.96
N LEU A 172 -5.35 -14.66 -8.09
CA LEU A 172 -5.58 -13.25 -8.43
C LEU A 172 -5.99 -13.07 -9.90
N VAL A 173 -5.39 -13.87 -10.78
CA VAL A 173 -5.68 -13.85 -12.22
C VAL A 173 -7.07 -14.43 -12.50
N GLU A 174 -7.46 -15.49 -11.80
CA GLU A 174 -8.79 -16.10 -11.90
C GLU A 174 -9.88 -15.15 -11.41
N ALA A 175 -9.69 -14.48 -10.27
CA ALA A 175 -10.62 -13.48 -9.75
C ALA A 175 -10.84 -12.31 -10.72
N ILE A 176 -9.83 -11.94 -11.54
CA ILE A 176 -9.95 -10.88 -12.56
C ILE A 176 -10.68 -11.40 -13.80
N GLY A 177 -10.52 -12.68 -14.15
CA GLY A 177 -11.20 -13.32 -15.29
C GLY A 177 -12.73 -13.35 -15.16
N GLU A 178 -13.24 -13.28 -13.92
CA GLU A 178 -14.68 -13.20 -13.64
C GLU A 178 -15.26 -11.78 -13.81
N ILE A 179 -14.42 -10.77 -13.96
CA ILE A 179 -14.81 -9.38 -14.24
C ILE A 179 -14.91 -9.21 -15.76
N LYS A 180 -16.05 -9.58 -16.32
CA LYS A 180 -16.42 -9.32 -17.72
C LYS A 180 -17.32 -8.11 -17.85
#